data_b8aaf5701556798bb06e8c48fa529f74
#
_entry.id   b8aaf5701556798bb06e8c48fa529f74
#
_cell.length_a   1.000
_cell.length_b   1.000
_cell.length_c   1.000
_cell.angle_alpha   90.00
_cell.angle_beta   90.00
_cell.angle_gamma   90.00
#
_symmetry.space_group_name_H-M   'P 1'
#
loop_
_entity.id
_entity.type
_entity.pdbx_description
1 polymer ?
#
loop_
_entity_poly.entity_id
_entity_poly.type
_entity_poly.pdbx_seq_one_letter_code
_entity_poly.pdbx_strand_id
1 'polypeptide(L)'
;MNKKFILFATLLTGLAIGGCKQTTSSAGNVASNTSNPTESTEVNKQTSNTAAQIYAKPQIPILCYHRIEDGKKGDYTVTPATFSAHMKILADSGYHSVSPAQLYDYLVYNKELPAKPFLITFDDSRVQHSKIAAPVMEKHGFRGTFFIMTITYNKKNYMTKDEIAELAKKGHTIGLHSWDHTMVTKYKEAADWQKQVVEPKKKLEAIVNKPVEYWADPNGVCDHKGALELAKYFKLSFILTTKRDSIVPLQTVRRMIVPECSGERLLKSMRGSFGKK
;
A
#
# COMPACT_ATOMS: atom_id res chain seq x y z
N MET A 1 3.41 -41.47 -38.01
CA MET A 1 2.24 -42.28 -38.47
C MET A 1 1.08 -42.07 -37.52
N ASN A 2 -0.02 -41.72 -38.13
CA ASN A 2 -1.42 -41.70 -37.64
C ASN A 2 -1.89 -40.52 -36.77
N LYS A 3 -2.56 -39.65 -37.50
CA LYS A 3 -3.59 -38.66 -37.16
C LYS A 3 -4.82 -39.35 -36.55
N LYS A 4 -5.52 -38.67 -35.67
CA LYS A 4 -6.99 -38.72 -35.65
C LYS A 4 -7.54 -37.38 -35.20
N PHE A 5 -8.15 -36.69 -36.17
CA PHE A 5 -9.15 -35.63 -36.05
C PHE A 5 -10.47 -36.25 -35.59
N ILE A 6 -11.22 -35.62 -34.72
CA ILE A 6 -12.67 -35.81 -34.61
C ILE A 6 -13.31 -34.43 -34.53
N LEU A 7 -14.10 -34.16 -35.57
CA LEU A 7 -15.00 -33.05 -35.81
C LEU A 7 -16.42 -33.54 -35.51
N PHE A 8 -17.26 -32.79 -34.80
CA PHE A 8 -18.73 -32.86 -34.83
C PHE A 8 -19.25 -31.46 -34.48
N ALA A 9 -19.79 -30.77 -35.29
CA ALA A 9 -20.99 -30.53 -36.09
C ALA A 9 -22.22 -30.12 -35.22
N THR A 10 -22.52 -28.86 -35.38
CA THR A 10 -23.77 -28.08 -35.36
C THR A 10 -25.12 -28.83 -35.26
N LEU A 11 -26.06 -28.26 -34.50
CA LEU A 11 -27.47 -28.26 -34.87
C LEU A 11 -28.17 -26.98 -34.39
N LEU A 12 -28.75 -26.26 -35.38
CA LEU A 12 -29.74 -25.17 -35.29
C LEU A 12 -31.14 -25.75 -35.28
N THR A 13 -32.06 -25.15 -34.55
CA THR A 13 -33.53 -24.98 -34.85
C THR A 13 -34.12 -24.24 -33.68
N GLY A 14 -35.09 -23.32 -33.76
CA GLY A 14 -35.94 -22.81 -34.82
C GLY A 14 -36.96 -21.90 -34.17
N LEU A 15 -37.45 -20.98 -34.96
CA LEU A 15 -38.44 -19.91 -34.74
C LEU A 15 -39.74 -20.33 -34.07
N ALA A 16 -40.39 -19.38 -33.32
CA ALA A 16 -41.84 -19.22 -33.40
C ALA A 16 -42.27 -17.77 -33.07
N ILE A 17 -43.02 -17.18 -33.98
CA ILE A 17 -43.63 -15.86 -34.07
C ILE A 17 -45.08 -15.93 -33.56
N GLY A 18 -45.58 -14.90 -32.93
CA GLY A 18 -47.03 -14.66 -32.72
C GLY A 18 -47.19 -13.52 -31.72
N GLY A 19 -47.78 -12.39 -31.98
CA GLY A 19 -48.89 -12.01 -32.84
C GLY A 19 -49.75 -11.05 -32.01
N CYS A 20 -49.94 -9.85 -32.53
CA CYS A 20 -50.68 -8.70 -32.00
C CYS A 20 -52.09 -8.98 -31.43
N LYS A 21 -52.51 -8.13 -30.47
CA LYS A 21 -53.84 -7.44 -30.60
C LYS A 21 -53.88 -6.17 -29.74
N GLN A 22 -54.14 -5.05 -30.44
CA GLN A 22 -54.65 -3.79 -29.90
C GLN A 22 -56.12 -3.92 -29.55
N THR A 23 -56.56 -3.27 -28.48
CA THR A 23 -57.92 -2.75 -28.35
C THR A 23 -57.89 -1.41 -27.61
N THR A 24 -58.43 -0.41 -28.25
CA THR A 24 -58.72 0.96 -27.80
C THR A 24 -59.99 1.00 -26.96
N SER A 25 -60.02 1.81 -25.88
CA SER A 25 -61.18 2.65 -25.53
C SER A 25 -60.95 3.49 -24.27
N SER A 26 -60.98 4.79 -24.45
CA SER A 26 -61.68 5.94 -23.91
C SER A 26 -61.60 6.28 -22.40
N ALA A 27 -61.10 7.48 -22.23
CA ALA A 27 -61.45 8.62 -21.38
C ALA A 27 -62.02 8.43 -19.96
N GLY A 28 -61.30 9.05 -19.01
CA GLY A 28 -61.78 9.38 -17.69
C GLY A 28 -60.77 10.28 -16.96
N ASN A 29 -61.01 11.61 -17.00
CA ASN A 29 -60.25 12.59 -16.22
C ASN A 29 -60.53 12.39 -14.73
N VAL A 30 -59.48 12.20 -13.93
CA VAL A 30 -59.46 12.58 -12.52
C VAL A 30 -58.06 13.12 -12.22
N ALA A 31 -58.01 14.40 -11.88
CA ALA A 31 -56.86 15.07 -11.35
C ALA A 31 -56.55 14.51 -9.94
N SER A 32 -55.39 13.98 -9.72
CA SER A 32 -54.83 13.79 -8.40
C SER A 32 -53.37 14.27 -8.38
N ASN A 33 -53.17 15.34 -7.66
CA ASN A 33 -51.88 15.84 -7.24
C ASN A 33 -51.09 14.73 -6.52
N THR A 34 -50.01 14.27 -7.10
CA THR A 34 -48.97 13.56 -6.40
C THR A 34 -47.68 14.32 -6.58
N SER A 35 -47.34 15.08 -5.53
CA SER A 35 -46.05 15.65 -5.30
C SER A 35 -45.01 14.48 -5.22
N ASN A 36 -44.20 14.34 -6.25
CA ASN A 36 -43.00 13.53 -6.19
C ASN A 36 -42.03 14.19 -5.19
N PRO A 37 -41.56 13.49 -4.15
CA PRO A 37 -40.39 13.93 -3.42
C PRO A 37 -39.19 13.71 -4.33
N THR A 38 -38.62 14.79 -4.82
CA THR A 38 -37.28 14.78 -5.43
C THR A 38 -36.32 14.36 -4.34
N GLU A 39 -35.98 13.08 -4.34
CA GLU A 39 -34.88 12.54 -3.51
C GLU A 39 -33.59 13.15 -4.03
N SER A 40 -33.21 14.27 -3.42
CA SER A 40 -31.89 14.85 -3.59
C SER A 40 -30.89 13.84 -2.99
N THR A 41 -30.28 13.00 -3.81
CA THR A 41 -29.06 12.30 -3.47
C THR A 41 -27.97 13.36 -3.22
N GLU A 42 -27.90 13.87 -2.00
CA GLU A 42 -26.73 14.58 -1.54
C GLU A 42 -25.56 13.59 -1.63
N VAL A 43 -24.77 13.71 -2.69
CA VAL A 43 -23.45 13.11 -2.77
C VAL A 43 -22.64 13.76 -1.65
N ASN A 44 -22.56 13.06 -0.52
CA ASN A 44 -21.80 13.46 0.66
C ASN A 44 -20.33 13.62 0.22
N LYS A 45 -19.97 14.82 -0.19
CA LYS A 45 -18.62 15.16 -0.66
C LYS A 45 -17.71 15.10 0.59
N GLN A 46 -17.11 13.93 0.81
CA GLN A 46 -16.20 13.71 1.93
C GLN A 46 -15.11 14.79 1.88
N THR A 47 -15.14 15.73 2.82
CA THR A 47 -14.17 16.82 2.92
C THR A 47 -12.83 16.26 3.33
N SER A 48 -11.79 16.57 2.57
CA SER A 48 -10.42 16.18 2.90
C SER A 48 -9.79 17.15 3.89
N ASN A 49 -8.96 16.61 4.80
CA ASN A 49 -8.17 17.42 5.72
C ASN A 49 -7.15 18.28 4.97
N THR A 50 -6.92 19.48 5.46
CA THR A 50 -5.84 20.36 5.01
C THR A 50 -4.47 19.80 5.45
N ALA A 51 -3.39 20.30 4.84
CA ALA A 51 -2.01 19.93 5.23
C ALA A 51 -1.76 20.16 6.73
N ALA A 52 -2.22 21.27 7.28
CA ALA A 52 -2.08 21.59 8.71
C ALA A 52 -2.83 20.58 9.59
N GLN A 53 -4.04 20.21 9.23
CA GLN A 53 -4.82 19.18 9.94
C GLN A 53 -4.13 17.82 9.87
N ILE A 54 -3.64 17.40 8.70
CA ILE A 54 -2.89 16.15 8.51
C ILE A 54 -1.60 16.16 9.36
N TYR A 55 -0.86 17.27 9.36
CA TYR A 55 0.37 17.40 10.14
C TYR A 55 0.13 17.29 11.65
N ALA A 56 -0.98 17.85 12.13
CA ALA A 56 -1.36 17.85 13.55
C ALA A 56 -1.89 16.49 14.04
N LYS A 57 -2.29 15.57 13.13
CA LYS A 57 -2.82 14.27 13.54
C LYS A 57 -1.80 13.44 14.31
N PRO A 58 -2.24 12.67 15.32
CA PRO A 58 -1.42 11.67 15.98
C PRO A 58 -0.82 10.69 14.96
N GLN A 59 0.49 10.48 15.04
CA GLN A 59 1.17 9.49 14.23
C GLN A 59 1.01 8.10 14.86
N ILE A 60 0.77 7.09 14.02
CA ILE A 60 0.80 5.68 14.44
C ILE A 60 2.25 5.16 14.37
N PRO A 61 2.60 4.10 15.13
CA PRO A 61 3.88 3.43 14.96
C PRO A 61 4.05 2.87 13.55
N ILE A 62 5.15 3.21 12.89
CA ILE A 62 5.52 2.67 11.58
C ILE A 62 6.93 2.08 11.69
N LEU A 63 6.99 0.76 11.64
CA LEU A 63 8.21 -0.02 11.80
C LEU A 63 8.91 -0.18 10.46
N CYS A 64 10.21 0.05 10.41
CA CYS A 64 11.03 -0.15 9.24
C CYS A 64 12.09 -1.22 9.49
N TYR A 65 11.93 -2.36 8.83
CA TYR A 65 12.87 -3.47 8.79
C TYR A 65 13.66 -3.45 7.47
N HIS A 66 14.90 -3.94 7.51
CA HIS A 66 15.73 -4.07 6.32
C HIS A 66 16.19 -5.52 6.14
N ARG A 67 17.12 -5.99 6.97
CA ARG A 67 17.67 -7.34 6.87
C ARG A 67 17.09 -8.24 7.95
N ILE A 68 16.70 -9.44 7.55
CA ILE A 68 16.26 -10.50 8.46
C ILE A 68 17.16 -11.70 8.21
N GLU A 69 18.30 -11.74 8.87
CA GLU A 69 19.35 -12.75 8.64
C GLU A 69 20.20 -12.98 9.89
N ASP A 70 20.73 -14.20 10.03
CA ASP A 70 21.64 -14.56 11.10
C ASP A 70 23.08 -14.13 10.78
N GLY A 71 23.92 -14.04 11.83
CA GLY A 71 25.37 -13.86 11.69
C GLY A 71 25.84 -12.45 11.35
N LYS A 72 24.94 -11.51 11.09
CA LYS A 72 25.29 -10.10 10.89
C LYS A 72 24.78 -9.23 12.02
N LYS A 73 25.62 -8.31 12.48
CA LYS A 73 25.25 -7.28 13.47
C LYS A 73 25.12 -5.92 12.78
N GLY A 74 24.23 -5.07 13.27
CA GLY A 74 24.07 -3.69 12.81
C GLY A 74 22.65 -3.19 13.03
N ASP A 75 22.46 -1.88 12.97
CA ASP A 75 21.20 -1.20 13.26
C ASP A 75 20.08 -1.56 12.27
N TYR A 76 20.42 -2.16 11.12
CA TYR A 76 19.50 -2.52 10.05
C TYR A 76 19.26 -4.03 9.94
N THR A 77 19.72 -4.82 10.92
CA THR A 77 19.62 -6.28 10.88
C THR A 77 18.93 -6.80 12.13
N VAL A 78 17.98 -7.69 11.94
CA VAL A 78 17.37 -8.50 13.00
C VAL A 78 17.46 -9.97 12.62
N THR A 79 17.59 -10.86 13.61
CA THR A 79 17.56 -12.29 13.35
C THR A 79 16.13 -12.76 13.01
N PRO A 80 15.94 -13.88 12.27
CA PRO A 80 14.63 -14.47 12.07
C PRO A 80 13.89 -14.77 13.38
N ALA A 81 14.61 -15.21 14.41
CA ALA A 81 14.06 -15.48 15.73
C ALA A 81 13.54 -14.20 16.40
N THR A 82 14.32 -13.13 16.39
CA THR A 82 13.93 -11.81 16.91
C THR A 82 12.75 -11.25 16.14
N PHE A 83 12.75 -11.32 14.82
CA PHE A 83 11.59 -10.87 14.01
C PHE A 83 10.32 -11.63 14.38
N SER A 84 10.41 -12.96 14.53
CA SER A 84 9.26 -13.78 14.97
C SER A 84 8.77 -13.39 16.36
N ALA A 85 9.68 -13.14 17.32
CA ALA A 85 9.35 -12.66 18.66
C ALA A 85 8.68 -11.27 18.63
N HIS A 86 9.14 -10.37 17.76
CA HIS A 86 8.50 -9.06 17.55
C HIS A 86 7.06 -9.20 17.06
N MET A 87 6.80 -10.04 16.05
CA MET A 87 5.44 -10.25 15.54
C MET A 87 4.54 -10.87 16.60
N LYS A 88 5.06 -11.85 17.37
CA LYS A 88 4.32 -12.47 18.46
C LYS A 88 3.93 -11.47 19.54
N ILE A 89 4.87 -10.68 20.05
CA ILE A 89 4.56 -9.73 21.14
C ILE A 89 3.60 -8.63 20.69
N LEU A 90 3.67 -8.20 19.43
CA LEU A 90 2.71 -7.25 18.86
C LEU A 90 1.30 -7.85 18.82
N ALA A 91 1.16 -9.09 18.37
CA ALA A 91 -0.12 -9.80 18.36
C ALA A 91 -0.67 -10.01 19.78
N ASP A 92 0.14 -10.53 20.69
CA ASP A 92 -0.23 -10.77 22.09
C ASP A 92 -0.63 -9.46 22.82
N SER A 93 -0.04 -8.34 22.41
CA SER A 93 -0.34 -7.01 22.94
C SER A 93 -1.58 -6.35 22.30
N GLY A 94 -2.24 -7.02 21.36
CA GLY A 94 -3.45 -6.54 20.69
C GLY A 94 -3.20 -5.43 19.67
N TYR A 95 -2.01 -5.39 19.04
CA TYR A 95 -1.73 -4.49 17.94
C TYR A 95 -2.34 -5.03 16.63
N HIS A 96 -2.79 -4.14 15.75
CA HIS A 96 -3.38 -4.47 14.46
C HIS A 96 -2.59 -3.79 13.35
N SER A 97 -2.09 -4.58 12.40
CA SER A 97 -1.42 -4.01 11.22
C SER A 97 -2.41 -3.31 10.30
N VAL A 98 -2.04 -2.11 9.85
CA VAL A 98 -2.81 -1.35 8.87
C VAL A 98 -2.01 -1.19 7.58
N SER A 99 -2.73 -1.01 6.48
CA SER A 99 -2.11 -0.70 5.18
C SER A 99 -1.82 0.79 5.03
N PRO A 100 -0.92 1.20 4.12
CA PRO A 100 -0.77 2.60 3.75
C PRO A 100 -2.06 3.26 3.26
N ALA A 101 -2.96 2.51 2.62
CA ALA A 101 -4.26 3.01 2.20
C ALA A 101 -5.13 3.41 3.40
N GLN A 102 -5.21 2.55 4.43
CA GLN A 102 -5.92 2.88 5.67
C GLN A 102 -5.29 4.07 6.39
N LEU A 103 -3.96 4.14 6.41
CA LEU A 103 -3.25 5.30 6.97
C LEU A 103 -3.58 6.58 6.19
N TYR A 104 -3.59 6.54 4.86
CA TYR A 104 -3.98 7.67 4.02
C TYR A 104 -5.41 8.11 4.31
N ASP A 105 -6.34 7.18 4.37
CA ASP A 105 -7.75 7.45 4.67
C ASP A 105 -7.94 8.07 6.08
N TYR A 106 -7.19 7.61 7.06
CA TYR A 106 -7.15 8.22 8.39
C TYR A 106 -6.62 9.65 8.35
N LEU A 107 -5.52 9.88 7.65
CA LEU A 107 -4.88 11.19 7.59
C LEU A 107 -5.74 12.20 6.81
N VAL A 108 -6.29 11.80 5.68
CA VAL A 108 -6.97 12.69 4.73
C VAL A 108 -8.46 12.81 5.01
N TYR A 109 -9.13 11.70 5.35
CA TYR A 109 -10.58 11.63 5.42
C TYR A 109 -11.14 11.37 6.82
N ASN A 110 -10.30 11.35 7.84
CA ASN A 110 -10.67 11.06 9.23
C ASN A 110 -11.30 9.66 9.45
N LYS A 111 -11.03 8.69 8.54
CA LYS A 111 -11.50 7.33 8.76
C LYS A 111 -10.83 6.72 10.00
N GLU A 112 -11.59 5.97 10.76
CA GLU A 112 -11.09 5.32 11.96
C GLU A 112 -10.10 4.21 11.63
N LEU A 113 -9.11 4.04 12.50
CA LEU A 113 -8.19 2.91 12.49
C LEU A 113 -8.57 1.92 13.60
N PRO A 114 -8.20 0.63 13.48
CA PRO A 114 -8.42 -0.33 14.55
C PRO A 114 -7.68 0.10 15.84
N ALA A 115 -8.01 -0.53 16.95
CA ALA A 115 -7.30 -0.31 18.20
C ALA A 115 -5.81 -0.65 18.05
N LYS A 116 -4.93 0.13 18.71
CA LYS A 116 -3.47 -0.05 18.64
C LYS A 116 -2.96 -0.28 17.20
N PRO A 117 -3.24 0.64 16.26
CA PRO A 117 -2.83 0.48 14.87
C PRO A 117 -1.31 0.62 14.73
N PHE A 118 -0.70 -0.15 13.84
CA PHE A 118 0.68 0.03 13.43
C PHE A 118 0.89 -0.38 11.98
N LEU A 119 1.97 0.09 11.36
CA LEU A 119 2.33 -0.27 10.00
C LEU A 119 3.72 -0.92 9.99
N ILE A 120 3.88 -1.99 9.22
CA ILE A 120 5.15 -2.70 9.07
C ILE A 120 5.67 -2.43 7.66
N THR A 121 6.90 -1.95 7.55
CA THR A 121 7.54 -1.67 6.27
C THR A 121 8.89 -2.39 6.14
N PHE A 122 9.25 -2.74 4.91
CA PHE A 122 10.49 -3.40 4.55
C PHE A 122 11.14 -2.66 3.39
N ASP A 123 12.39 -2.27 3.53
CA ASP A 123 13.17 -1.60 2.49
C ASP A 123 14.16 -2.57 1.82
N ASP A 124 14.74 -2.20 0.68
CA ASP A 124 15.84 -2.89 -0.01
C ASP A 124 15.51 -4.19 -0.75
N SER A 125 14.26 -4.60 -0.88
CA SER A 125 13.87 -5.75 -1.73
C SER A 125 14.52 -7.10 -1.39
N ARG A 126 14.97 -7.34 -0.15
CA ARG A 126 15.68 -8.55 0.23
C ARG A 126 14.81 -9.81 0.09
N VAL A 127 15.41 -10.93 -0.35
CA VAL A 127 14.69 -12.20 -0.50
C VAL A 127 14.09 -12.71 0.81
N GLN A 128 14.70 -12.40 1.95
CA GLN A 128 14.19 -12.75 3.28
C GLN A 128 12.81 -12.13 3.57
N HIS A 129 12.46 -11.02 2.89
CA HIS A 129 11.16 -10.40 3.05
C HIS A 129 10.02 -11.31 2.57
N SER A 130 10.19 -11.98 1.43
CA SER A 130 9.22 -12.97 0.91
C SER A 130 9.31 -14.32 1.62
N LYS A 131 10.54 -14.79 1.94
CA LYS A 131 10.77 -16.14 2.45
C LYS A 131 10.58 -16.27 3.96
N ILE A 132 10.82 -15.20 4.72
CA ILE A 132 10.78 -15.21 6.19
C ILE A 132 9.73 -14.24 6.72
N ALA A 133 9.83 -12.93 6.37
CA ALA A 133 8.98 -11.92 6.97
C ALA A 133 7.50 -12.12 6.68
N ALA A 134 7.13 -12.25 5.42
CA ALA A 134 5.73 -12.39 5.03
C ALA A 134 5.06 -13.61 5.69
N PRO A 135 5.62 -14.84 5.62
CA PRO A 135 5.03 -15.99 6.30
C PRO A 135 4.90 -15.84 7.82
N VAL A 136 5.86 -15.19 8.48
CA VAL A 136 5.78 -14.95 9.94
C VAL A 136 4.67 -13.96 10.26
N MET A 137 4.56 -12.85 9.52
CA MET A 137 3.48 -11.87 9.69
C MET A 137 2.10 -12.49 9.43
N GLU A 138 1.97 -13.26 8.37
CA GLU A 138 0.71 -13.92 7.97
C GLU A 138 0.15 -14.84 9.04
N LYS A 139 1.01 -15.54 9.82
CA LYS A 139 0.60 -16.37 10.96
C LYS A 139 -0.12 -15.58 12.06
N HIS A 140 0.16 -14.29 12.17
CA HIS A 140 -0.47 -13.39 13.14
C HIS A 140 -1.57 -12.50 12.52
N GLY A 141 -1.97 -12.78 11.27
CA GLY A 141 -2.95 -11.97 10.54
C GLY A 141 -2.43 -10.60 10.08
N PHE A 142 -1.13 -10.34 10.20
CA PHE A 142 -0.53 -9.08 9.82
C PHE A 142 -0.22 -9.01 8.32
N ARG A 143 -0.26 -7.78 7.78
CA ARG A 143 0.20 -7.47 6.43
C ARG A 143 1.24 -6.36 6.49
N GLY A 144 2.24 -6.46 5.61
CA GLY A 144 3.34 -5.49 5.52
C GLY A 144 3.33 -4.72 4.21
N THR A 145 4.18 -3.71 4.16
CA THR A 145 4.47 -2.91 2.95
C THR A 145 5.92 -3.13 2.56
N PHE A 146 6.16 -3.51 1.31
CA PHE A 146 7.48 -3.81 0.79
C PHE A 146 7.88 -2.76 -0.24
N PHE A 147 8.93 -2.00 0.06
CA PHE A 147 9.46 -0.97 -0.82
C PHE A 147 10.59 -1.53 -1.69
N ILE A 148 10.37 -1.50 -2.99
CA ILE A 148 11.14 -2.24 -3.99
C ILE A 148 12.09 -1.33 -4.74
N MET A 149 13.38 -1.68 -4.73
CA MET A 149 14.37 -1.15 -5.67
C MET A 149 14.33 -1.97 -6.96
N THR A 150 13.97 -1.36 -8.08
CA THR A 150 13.71 -2.14 -9.29
C THR A 150 14.98 -2.65 -10.00
N ILE A 151 16.15 -2.11 -9.68
CA ILE A 151 17.44 -2.62 -10.16
C ILE A 151 17.76 -4.03 -9.60
N THR A 152 17.09 -4.44 -8.52
CA THR A 152 17.41 -5.69 -7.80
C THR A 152 16.67 -6.92 -8.32
N TYR A 153 15.71 -6.75 -9.21
CA TYR A 153 14.89 -7.86 -9.73
C TYR A 153 15.73 -9.07 -10.15
N ASN A 154 15.38 -10.23 -9.62
CA ASN A 154 16.00 -11.52 -9.91
C ASN A 154 17.51 -11.61 -9.64
N LYS A 155 18.09 -10.63 -8.91
CA LYS A 155 19.48 -10.72 -8.47
C LYS A 155 19.61 -11.62 -7.24
N LYS A 156 20.77 -12.24 -7.08
CA LYS A 156 21.09 -13.05 -5.89
C LYS A 156 20.81 -12.26 -4.60
N ASN A 157 20.14 -12.88 -3.63
CA ASN A 157 19.73 -12.32 -2.34
C ASN A 157 18.61 -11.25 -2.39
N TYR A 158 17.99 -11.05 -3.54
CA TYR A 158 16.85 -10.16 -3.70
C TYR A 158 15.62 -10.91 -4.23
N MET A 159 14.46 -10.34 -4.01
CA MET A 159 13.19 -10.93 -4.48
C MET A 159 13.14 -10.98 -6.01
N THR A 160 12.56 -12.06 -6.51
CA THR A 160 12.16 -12.18 -7.91
C THR A 160 10.89 -11.39 -8.19
N LYS A 161 10.60 -11.13 -9.47
CA LYS A 161 9.34 -10.51 -9.87
C LYS A 161 8.12 -11.34 -9.43
N ASP A 162 8.22 -12.66 -9.51
CA ASP A 162 7.14 -13.56 -9.10
C ASP A 162 6.90 -13.52 -7.58
N GLU A 163 7.95 -13.43 -6.77
CA GLU A 163 7.83 -13.26 -5.32
C GLU A 163 7.16 -11.93 -4.97
N ILE A 164 7.49 -10.84 -5.68
CA ILE A 164 6.85 -9.52 -5.49
C ILE A 164 5.37 -9.58 -5.88
N ALA A 165 5.04 -10.21 -7.02
CA ALA A 165 3.65 -10.40 -7.44
C ALA A 165 2.85 -11.26 -6.45
N GLU A 166 3.46 -12.31 -5.90
CA GLU A 166 2.83 -13.17 -4.91
C GLU A 166 2.54 -12.43 -3.59
N LEU A 167 3.47 -11.59 -3.11
CA LEU A 167 3.21 -10.72 -1.95
C LEU A 167 2.00 -9.82 -2.17
N ALA A 168 1.87 -9.21 -3.36
CA ALA A 168 0.72 -8.37 -3.70
C ALA A 168 -0.60 -9.16 -3.73
N LYS A 169 -0.60 -10.41 -4.25
CA LYS A 169 -1.77 -11.31 -4.26
C LYS A 169 -2.21 -11.70 -2.85
N LYS A 170 -1.26 -11.88 -1.94
CA LYS A 170 -1.52 -12.20 -0.52
C LYS A 170 -2.00 -11.00 0.30
N GLY A 171 -2.20 -9.84 -0.32
CA GLY A 171 -2.73 -8.64 0.34
C GLY A 171 -1.68 -7.77 1.03
N HIS A 172 -0.40 -8.03 0.81
CA HIS A 172 0.64 -7.09 1.17
C HIS A 172 0.66 -5.90 0.21
N THR A 173 1.13 -4.75 0.69
CA THR A 173 1.30 -3.56 -0.15
C THR A 173 2.70 -3.55 -0.76
N ILE A 174 2.78 -3.24 -2.05
CA ILE A 174 4.03 -3.03 -2.74
C ILE A 174 4.19 -1.53 -3.00
N GLY A 175 5.32 -0.98 -2.59
CA GLY A 175 5.72 0.40 -2.82
C GLY A 175 7.05 0.48 -3.57
N LEU A 176 7.44 1.68 -3.97
CA LEU A 176 8.69 1.94 -4.68
C LEU A 176 9.76 2.49 -3.75
N HIS A 177 11.02 2.04 -3.94
CA HIS A 177 12.22 2.50 -3.23
C HIS A 177 13.31 2.99 -4.20
N SER A 178 12.94 3.77 -5.20
CA SER A 178 13.73 4.19 -6.35
C SER A 178 14.15 3.05 -7.29
N TRP A 179 14.92 3.39 -8.32
CA TRP A 179 15.55 2.40 -9.17
C TRP A 179 16.71 1.70 -8.47
N ASP A 180 17.67 2.47 -7.91
CA ASP A 180 18.98 2.00 -7.45
C ASP A 180 19.39 2.50 -6.06
N HIS A 181 18.44 2.99 -5.25
CA HIS A 181 18.65 3.55 -3.92
C HIS A 181 19.28 4.98 -3.93
N THR A 182 19.28 5.68 -5.06
CA THR A 182 19.72 7.09 -5.08
C THR A 182 18.72 7.96 -4.31
N MET A 183 19.23 8.80 -3.39
CA MET A 183 18.41 9.73 -2.59
C MET A 183 17.74 10.79 -3.46
N VAL A 184 16.49 11.14 -3.15
CA VAL A 184 15.71 12.18 -3.84
C VAL A 184 16.45 13.53 -3.86
N THR A 185 17.15 13.86 -2.79
CA THR A 185 17.94 15.11 -2.69
C THR A 185 19.08 15.21 -3.71
N LYS A 186 19.40 14.13 -4.42
CA LYS A 186 20.41 14.10 -5.48
C LYS A 186 19.82 14.26 -6.89
N TYR A 187 18.50 14.27 -7.02
CA TYR A 187 17.83 14.44 -8.32
C TYR A 187 17.89 15.91 -8.71
N LYS A 188 18.47 16.20 -9.89
CA LYS A 188 18.74 17.57 -10.37
C LYS A 188 17.79 17.96 -11.49
N GLU A 189 17.46 17.01 -12.35
CA GLU A 189 16.73 17.26 -13.59
C GLU A 189 15.59 16.24 -13.82
N ALA A 190 14.76 16.48 -14.82
CA ALA A 190 13.65 15.61 -15.17
C ALA A 190 14.08 14.19 -15.50
N ALA A 191 15.26 14.02 -16.09
CA ALA A 191 15.83 12.71 -16.43
C ALA A 191 16.07 11.84 -15.18
N ASP A 192 16.47 12.44 -14.04
CA ASP A 192 16.64 11.71 -12.78
C ASP A 192 15.29 11.17 -12.28
N TRP A 193 14.25 11.99 -12.32
CA TRP A 193 12.90 11.58 -11.95
C TRP A 193 12.36 10.48 -12.87
N GLN A 194 12.60 10.61 -14.17
CA GLN A 194 12.22 9.59 -15.12
C GLN A 194 12.90 8.25 -14.79
N LYS A 195 14.20 8.25 -14.56
CA LYS A 195 15.02 7.07 -14.26
C LYS A 195 14.70 6.46 -12.90
N GLN A 196 14.55 7.28 -11.87
CA GLN A 196 14.48 6.82 -10.48
C GLN A 196 13.05 6.54 -10.02
N VAL A 197 12.05 7.18 -10.62
CA VAL A 197 10.66 7.14 -10.18
C VAL A 197 9.72 6.63 -11.28
N VAL A 198 9.62 7.34 -12.41
CA VAL A 198 8.56 7.09 -13.40
C VAL A 198 8.69 5.71 -14.07
N GLU A 199 9.86 5.40 -14.61
CA GLU A 199 10.12 4.10 -15.25
C GLU A 199 10.06 2.93 -14.24
N PRO A 200 10.69 3.02 -13.05
CA PRO A 200 10.58 1.99 -12.04
C PRO A 200 9.14 1.77 -11.56
N LYS A 201 8.37 2.83 -11.32
CA LYS A 201 6.96 2.75 -10.94
C LYS A 201 6.16 1.97 -11.96
N LYS A 202 6.25 2.35 -13.25
CA LYS A 202 5.56 1.67 -14.36
C LYS A 202 5.92 0.19 -14.45
N LYS A 203 7.21 -0.16 -14.31
CA LYS A 203 7.67 -1.56 -14.32
C LYS A 203 7.13 -2.36 -13.15
N LEU A 204 7.06 -1.74 -11.97
CA LEU A 204 6.55 -2.40 -10.77
C LEU A 204 5.04 -2.59 -10.84
N GLU A 205 4.29 -1.62 -11.33
CA GLU A 205 2.85 -1.71 -11.59
C GLU A 205 2.49 -2.86 -12.54
N ALA A 206 3.31 -3.06 -13.59
CA ALA A 206 3.15 -4.18 -14.53
C ALA A 206 3.36 -5.56 -13.85
N ILE A 207 4.24 -5.64 -12.83
CA ILE A 207 4.48 -6.88 -12.07
C ILE A 207 3.31 -7.19 -11.14
N VAL A 208 2.82 -6.17 -10.40
CA VAL A 208 1.80 -6.38 -9.37
C VAL A 208 0.36 -6.24 -9.89
N ASN A 209 0.20 -5.79 -11.13
CA ASN A 209 -1.08 -5.50 -11.78
C ASN A 209 -2.01 -4.59 -10.94
N LYS A 210 -1.41 -3.60 -10.29
CA LYS A 210 -2.09 -2.60 -9.44
C LYS A 210 -1.29 -1.30 -9.44
N PRO A 211 -1.92 -0.14 -9.17
CA PRO A 211 -1.19 1.11 -8.96
C PRO A 211 -0.20 0.99 -7.79
N VAL A 212 1.00 1.53 -7.96
CA VAL A 212 2.02 1.68 -6.92
C VAL A 212 1.97 3.12 -6.41
N GLU A 213 1.30 3.32 -5.28
CA GLU A 213 0.92 4.64 -4.76
C GLU A 213 1.75 5.08 -3.54
N TYR A 214 2.78 4.29 -3.17
CA TYR A 214 3.56 4.50 -1.94
C TYR A 214 5.05 4.45 -2.25
N TRP A 215 5.78 5.34 -1.57
CA TRP A 215 7.21 5.53 -1.72
C TRP A 215 7.92 5.45 -0.37
N ALA A 216 9.11 4.88 -0.31
CA ALA A 216 10.03 5.09 0.79
C ALA A 216 11.28 5.80 0.28
N ASP A 217 11.68 6.85 0.98
CA ASP A 217 12.86 7.62 0.61
C ASP A 217 14.14 6.83 0.89
N PRO A 218 15.03 6.64 -0.11
CA PRO A 218 16.35 6.05 0.11
C PRO A 218 17.11 6.76 1.23
N ASN A 219 17.68 5.99 2.16
CA ASN A 219 18.29 6.45 3.41
C ASN A 219 17.32 7.22 4.34
N GLY A 220 16.02 7.22 4.04
CA GLY A 220 15.01 7.97 4.80
C GLY A 220 15.15 9.49 4.70
N VAL A 221 15.83 9.99 3.66
CA VAL A 221 16.16 11.42 3.48
C VAL A 221 15.34 12.01 2.36
N CYS A 222 14.56 13.05 2.70
CA CYS A 222 13.81 13.86 1.75
C CYS A 222 13.91 15.33 2.14
N ASP A 223 14.04 16.23 1.16
CA ASP A 223 13.90 17.65 1.34
C ASP A 223 12.53 18.15 0.85
N HIS A 224 12.22 19.41 1.13
CA HIS A 224 10.94 20.01 0.72
C HIS A 224 10.69 19.94 -0.79
N LYS A 225 11.71 20.19 -1.60
CA LYS A 225 11.61 20.14 -3.07
C LYS A 225 11.31 18.71 -3.55
N GLY A 226 12.02 17.73 -3.01
CA GLY A 226 11.77 16.32 -3.29
C GLY A 226 10.37 15.88 -2.88
N ALA A 227 9.92 16.29 -1.70
CA ALA A 227 8.58 15.99 -1.21
C ALA A 227 7.47 16.58 -2.09
N LEU A 228 7.61 17.83 -2.55
CA LEU A 228 6.68 18.45 -3.52
C LEU A 228 6.62 17.66 -4.84
N GLU A 229 7.75 17.20 -5.34
CA GLU A 229 7.79 16.44 -6.57
C GLU A 229 7.20 15.03 -6.39
N LEU A 230 7.52 14.32 -5.29
CA LEU A 230 6.94 13.01 -4.95
C LEU A 230 5.42 13.05 -4.83
N ALA A 231 4.84 14.15 -4.38
CA ALA A 231 3.38 14.34 -4.29
C ALA A 231 2.65 14.19 -5.64
N LYS A 232 3.35 14.36 -6.75
CA LYS A 232 2.79 14.15 -8.09
C LYS A 232 2.62 12.66 -8.47
N TYR A 233 3.34 11.78 -7.79
CA TYR A 233 3.43 10.35 -8.13
C TYR A 233 2.84 9.45 -7.05
N PHE A 234 2.87 9.84 -5.77
CA PHE A 234 2.54 8.98 -4.64
C PHE A 234 1.56 9.64 -3.66
N LYS A 235 0.66 8.83 -3.11
CA LYS A 235 -0.25 9.23 -2.04
C LYS A 235 0.47 9.45 -0.71
N LEU A 236 1.43 8.56 -0.39
CA LEU A 236 2.27 8.67 0.81
C LEU A 236 3.73 8.39 0.44
N SER A 237 4.62 9.17 1.07
CA SER A 237 6.05 8.90 1.08
C SER A 237 6.57 8.84 2.51
N PHE A 238 7.51 7.93 2.75
CA PHE A 238 7.97 7.57 4.10
C PHE A 238 9.44 7.92 4.29
N ILE A 239 9.73 8.62 5.38
CA ILE A 239 11.08 9.08 5.78
C ILE A 239 11.55 8.36 7.05
N LEU A 240 12.85 8.50 7.38
CA LEU A 240 13.47 8.00 8.61
C LEU A 240 14.22 9.08 9.38
N THR A 241 15.06 9.84 8.69
CA THR A 241 16.08 10.71 9.29
C THR A 241 15.77 12.20 9.21
N THR A 242 14.98 12.63 8.24
CA THR A 242 14.57 14.03 8.11
C THR A 242 13.36 14.36 8.96
N LYS A 243 13.13 15.64 9.22
CA LYS A 243 11.92 16.10 9.90
C LYS A 243 10.72 16.02 8.96
N ARG A 244 9.52 15.86 9.55
CA ARG A 244 8.28 15.97 8.80
C ARG A 244 8.14 17.37 8.22
N ASP A 245 7.63 17.47 7.01
CA ASP A 245 7.28 18.70 6.35
C ASP A 245 5.82 19.07 6.67
N SER A 246 5.57 20.30 7.14
CA SER A 246 4.22 20.74 7.50
C SER A 246 3.37 21.17 6.30
N ILE A 247 4.00 21.43 5.16
CA ILE A 247 3.33 21.85 3.92
C ILE A 247 2.93 20.61 3.10
N VAL A 248 3.80 19.58 3.05
CA VAL A 248 3.54 18.33 2.34
C VAL A 248 3.66 17.12 3.29
N PRO A 249 2.82 17.06 4.33
CA PRO A 249 2.96 16.07 5.42
C PRO A 249 2.74 14.63 4.98
N LEU A 250 2.04 14.38 3.89
CA LEU A 250 1.82 13.05 3.32
C LEU A 250 3.08 12.47 2.67
N GLN A 251 4.03 13.32 2.24
CA GLN A 251 5.28 12.92 1.62
C GLN A 251 6.45 12.85 2.61
N THR A 252 6.17 13.06 3.90
CA THR A 252 7.18 13.00 4.95
C THR A 252 6.66 12.24 6.17
N VAL A 253 5.98 11.12 5.93
CA VAL A 253 5.45 10.24 6.99
C VAL A 253 6.61 9.55 7.68
N ARG A 254 6.74 9.74 8.99
CA ARG A 254 7.89 9.27 9.76
C ARG A 254 7.78 7.78 10.10
N ARG A 255 8.89 7.07 9.97
CA ARG A 255 9.09 5.68 10.40
C ARG A 255 10.13 5.58 11.51
N MET A 256 10.25 4.41 12.13
CA MET A 256 11.36 4.07 13.01
C MET A 256 12.07 2.80 12.52
N ILE A 257 13.40 2.85 12.50
CA ILE A 257 14.23 1.67 12.25
C ILE A 257 14.08 0.71 13.44
N VAL A 258 13.98 -0.57 13.13
CA VAL A 258 13.94 -1.63 14.14
C VAL A 258 15.27 -2.38 14.15
N PRO A 259 16.14 -2.13 15.13
CA PRO A 259 17.37 -2.89 15.32
C PRO A 259 17.11 -4.22 16.03
N GLU A 260 18.13 -5.06 16.15
CA GLU A 260 18.08 -6.25 17.00
C GLU A 260 17.81 -5.85 18.45
N CYS A 261 16.65 -6.26 18.98
CA CYS A 261 16.24 -5.95 20.34
C CYS A 261 15.18 -6.93 20.85
N SER A 262 14.90 -6.93 22.15
CA SER A 262 13.78 -7.71 22.70
C SER A 262 12.42 -7.11 22.29
N GLY A 263 11.36 -7.92 22.35
CA GLY A 263 10.00 -7.45 22.06
C GLY A 263 9.54 -6.35 23.02
N GLU A 264 9.90 -6.42 24.31
CA GLU A 264 9.58 -5.38 25.29
C GLU A 264 10.27 -4.05 24.94
N ARG A 265 11.52 -4.11 24.49
CA ARG A 265 12.26 -2.93 24.01
C ARG A 265 11.60 -2.34 22.76
N LEU A 266 11.15 -3.19 21.82
CA LEU A 266 10.39 -2.75 20.66
C LEU A 266 9.13 -1.98 21.10
N LEU A 267 8.30 -2.54 21.97
CA LEU A 267 7.09 -1.89 22.47
C LEU A 267 7.39 -0.57 23.19
N LYS A 268 8.46 -0.53 23.99
CA LYS A 268 8.94 0.70 24.66
C LYS A 268 9.34 1.76 23.62
N SER A 269 10.09 1.37 22.59
CA SER A 269 10.53 2.27 21.51
C SER A 269 9.35 2.82 20.70
N MET A 270 8.36 1.99 20.38
CA MET A 270 7.12 2.41 19.71
C MET A 270 6.38 3.49 20.52
N ARG A 271 6.18 3.26 21.83
CA ARG A 271 5.56 4.25 22.72
C ARG A 271 6.38 5.54 22.82
N GLY A 272 7.70 5.44 22.94
CA GLY A 272 8.59 6.60 23.02
C GLY A 272 8.62 7.44 21.74
N SER A 273 8.54 6.77 20.58
CA SER A 273 8.62 7.44 19.27
C SER A 273 7.28 8.01 18.80
N PHE A 274 6.16 7.38 19.14
CA PHE A 274 4.83 7.68 18.59
C PHE A 274 3.73 7.85 19.65
N GLY A 275 4.02 7.60 20.92
CA GLY A 275 3.07 7.86 22.01
C GLY A 275 2.69 9.34 22.10
N LYS A 276 1.51 9.65 22.61
CA LYS A 276 1.13 11.02 22.95
C LYS A 276 2.15 11.55 23.97
N LYS A 277 2.81 12.66 23.63
CA LYS A 277 3.57 13.45 24.60
C LYS A 277 2.60 14.18 25.51
#